data_d8a2ab798b3de386a3de30b23ea42962
#
_entry.id   d8a2ab798b3de386a3de30b23ea42962
#
_cell.length_a   1.000
_cell.length_b   1.000
_cell.length_c   1.000
_cell.angle_alpha   90.00
_cell.angle_beta   90.00
_cell.angle_gamma   90.00
#
_symmetry.space_group_name_H-M   'P 1'
#
loop_
_entity.id
_entity.type
_entity.pdbx_description
1 polymer ?
#
loop_
_entity_poly.entity_id
_entity_poly.type
_entity_poly.pdbx_seq_one_letter_code
_entity_poly.pdbx_strand_id
1 'polypeptide(L)'
;MRHARRRIVRRAARLAAVGGLLIGGTMVTRAVASEPADAPAAPHTLARSASGAGAGLVERLGSERTAGHWVGDDGRPVVAVTDEETAGSVRRAGATAKLVRHSMSELRSAASALRAAPRVTGTAWALDYRSNEVLVRGDSTVSGSDWSRLTGVAEGIGGFVRMERVQGTFTTRLNGAQPILSTAGRCSAGFNVTDGTDDFILTAGHCGPTGSVWFGDGKGDREVGKTVSGSFPGDDFSLVEYAGGKAGDSADVVAVGDGKGVRITGVGEPAVGQRVFRSGSTSGLREGRVTALDATVNYPEGTVTGLIETDVCAEPGDSGGPMFSEGVALGVTSGGDGDCDKGGTTFFQPLPEAMEALGVRLIVAGQKDAGQGAAASSPAPGTAAPGAAAPGAAASVPGADGRTLLARLTDRRNVGPGLLVVAGSLVALVATRWIRAEHDRKAYRQQYSATWG
;
A
#
# COMPACT_ATOMS: atom_id res chain seq x y z
N MET A 1 37.55 10.22 50.30
CA MET A 1 37.49 8.95 49.56
C MET A 1 36.48 8.91 48.39
N ARG A 2 35.46 9.76 48.32
CA ARG A 2 34.46 9.75 47.21
C ARG A 2 34.97 10.32 45.88
N HIS A 3 35.94 11.22 45.86
CA HIS A 3 36.45 11.83 44.62
C HIS A 3 37.47 10.95 43.86
N ALA A 4 38.20 10.07 44.55
CA ALA A 4 39.13 9.14 43.90
C ALA A 4 38.40 8.05 43.14
N ARG A 5 37.29 7.50 43.66
CA ARG A 5 36.45 6.49 42.96
C ARG A 5 35.85 7.01 41.67
N ARG A 6 35.42 8.28 41.61
CA ARG A 6 34.85 8.88 40.37
C ARG A 6 35.88 9.04 39.25
N ARG A 7 37.17 9.26 39.59
CA ARG A 7 38.23 9.35 38.56
C ARG A 7 38.62 7.98 37.98
N ILE A 8 38.61 6.94 38.80
CA ILE A 8 38.92 5.57 38.38
C ILE A 8 37.80 5.04 37.47
N VAL A 9 36.53 5.24 37.81
CA VAL A 9 35.39 4.84 36.98
C VAL A 9 35.38 5.56 35.64
N ARG A 10 35.73 6.85 35.58
CA ARG A 10 35.83 7.60 34.31
C ARG A 10 37.01 7.16 33.44
N ARG A 11 38.14 6.70 34.04
CA ARG A 11 39.26 6.14 33.26
C ARG A 11 38.97 4.73 32.77
N ALA A 12 38.31 3.89 33.55
CA ALA A 12 37.89 2.57 33.13
C ALA A 12 36.84 2.62 32.00
N ALA A 13 35.88 3.55 32.06
CA ALA A 13 34.90 3.76 30.99
C ALA A 13 35.53 4.26 29.67
N ARG A 14 36.61 5.06 29.73
CA ARG A 14 37.35 5.52 28.54
C ARG A 14 38.19 4.43 27.92
N LEU A 15 38.78 3.55 28.70
CA LEU A 15 39.53 2.38 28.20
C LEU A 15 38.63 1.30 27.62
N ALA A 16 37.45 1.08 28.19
CA ALA A 16 36.46 0.16 27.63
C ALA A 16 35.87 0.67 26.30
N ALA A 17 35.71 2.00 26.13
CA ALA A 17 35.24 2.56 24.85
C ALA A 17 36.28 2.44 23.73
N VAL A 18 37.56 2.58 24.03
CA VAL A 18 38.66 2.43 23.04
C VAL A 18 38.90 0.94 22.71
N GLY A 19 38.84 0.06 23.72
CA GLY A 19 38.97 -1.40 23.50
C GLY A 19 37.80 -2.01 22.69
N GLY A 20 36.60 -1.52 22.94
CA GLY A 20 35.40 -1.96 22.18
C GLY A 20 35.45 -1.55 20.71
N LEU A 21 36.05 -0.39 20.39
CA LEU A 21 36.19 0.09 19.01
C LEU A 21 37.21 -0.72 18.19
N LEU A 22 38.26 -1.22 18.82
CA LEU A 22 39.29 -2.03 18.15
C LEU A 22 38.83 -3.49 17.93
N ILE A 23 38.06 -4.05 18.89
CA ILE A 23 37.53 -5.42 18.75
C ILE A 23 36.32 -5.45 17.79
N GLY A 24 35.48 -4.42 17.79
CA GLY A 24 34.38 -4.25 16.86
C GLY A 24 34.84 -4.09 15.41
N GLY A 25 35.95 -3.37 15.17
CA GLY A 25 36.52 -3.17 13.85
C GLY A 25 37.04 -4.46 13.19
N THR A 26 37.58 -5.40 13.97
CA THR A 26 38.09 -6.68 13.47
C THR A 26 36.98 -7.73 13.26
N MET A 27 35.87 -7.66 13.98
CA MET A 27 34.71 -8.53 13.74
C MET A 27 33.91 -8.12 12.50
N VAL A 28 33.80 -6.81 12.21
CA VAL A 28 33.08 -6.33 11.02
C VAL A 28 33.82 -6.71 9.73
N THR A 29 35.16 -6.72 9.75
CA THR A 29 35.93 -7.15 8.56
C THR A 29 35.87 -8.66 8.29
N ARG A 30 35.61 -9.49 9.31
CA ARG A 30 35.41 -10.93 9.12
C ARG A 30 33.96 -11.30 8.72
N ALA A 31 32.97 -10.49 9.11
CA ALA A 31 31.58 -10.73 8.72
C ALA A 31 31.28 -10.40 7.24
N VAL A 32 32.13 -9.58 6.59
CA VAL A 32 31.96 -9.20 5.18
C VAL A 32 32.62 -10.21 4.21
N ALA A 33 33.41 -11.16 4.74
CA ALA A 33 34.09 -12.19 3.94
C ALA A 33 33.35 -13.53 3.83
N SER A 34 32.17 -13.65 4.45
CA SER A 34 31.27 -14.77 4.21
C SER A 34 30.24 -14.32 3.18
N GLU A 35 30.25 -14.94 1.98
CA GLU A 35 29.13 -14.82 1.05
C GLU A 35 27.85 -15.07 1.82
N PRO A 36 26.84 -14.15 1.78
CA PRO A 36 25.56 -14.45 2.37
C PRO A 36 24.96 -15.60 1.56
N ALA A 37 24.87 -16.78 2.13
CA ALA A 37 23.81 -17.70 1.76
C ALA A 37 22.53 -16.90 1.72
N ASP A 38 21.74 -17.01 0.66
CA ASP A 38 20.52 -16.28 0.35
C ASP A 38 19.85 -15.72 1.60
N ALA A 39 19.96 -14.41 1.82
CA ALA A 39 19.23 -13.77 2.89
C ALA A 39 17.75 -14.09 2.67
N PRO A 40 17.01 -14.61 3.65
CA PRO A 40 15.60 -14.89 3.47
C PRO A 40 14.94 -13.60 2.99
N ALA A 41 14.24 -13.68 1.86
CA ALA A 41 13.53 -12.54 1.28
C ALA A 41 12.68 -11.89 2.37
N ALA A 42 12.70 -10.56 2.43
CA ALA A 42 11.95 -9.83 3.45
C ALA A 42 10.47 -10.29 3.41
N PRO A 43 9.76 -10.41 4.56
CA PRO A 43 8.41 -10.98 4.63
C PRO A 43 7.41 -10.43 3.62
N HIS A 44 7.58 -9.21 3.19
CA HIS A 44 6.74 -8.48 2.25
C HIS A 44 7.00 -8.79 0.77
N THR A 45 8.25 -9.08 0.38
CA THR A 45 8.55 -9.59 -0.97
C THR A 45 7.98 -11.00 -1.14
N LEU A 46 7.95 -11.78 -0.07
CA LEU A 46 7.31 -13.09 -0.06
C LEU A 46 5.79 -12.98 -0.18
N ALA A 47 5.16 -12.03 0.54
CA ALA A 47 3.71 -11.82 0.47
C ALA A 47 3.26 -11.35 -0.93
N ARG A 48 4.02 -10.46 -1.58
CA ARG A 48 3.72 -10.00 -2.95
C ARG A 48 3.87 -11.13 -3.97
N SER A 49 4.96 -11.90 -3.89
CA SER A 49 5.14 -13.06 -4.78
C SER A 49 4.09 -14.14 -4.53
N ALA A 50 3.66 -14.34 -3.28
CA ALA A 50 2.59 -15.26 -2.93
C ALA A 50 1.24 -14.80 -3.49
N SER A 51 0.92 -13.50 -3.39
CA SER A 51 -0.30 -12.94 -3.96
C SER A 51 -0.33 -13.09 -5.49
N GLY A 52 0.74 -12.70 -6.19
CA GLY A 52 0.84 -12.86 -7.64
C GLY A 52 0.77 -14.34 -8.09
N ALA A 53 1.38 -15.25 -7.33
CA ALA A 53 1.28 -16.68 -7.59
C ALA A 53 -0.16 -17.22 -7.41
N GLY A 54 -0.87 -16.75 -6.37
CA GLY A 54 -2.27 -17.07 -6.13
C GLY A 54 -3.19 -16.57 -7.26
N ALA A 55 -3.04 -15.30 -7.65
CA ALA A 55 -3.80 -14.70 -8.76
C ALA A 55 -3.58 -15.45 -10.06
N GLY A 56 -2.35 -15.73 -10.45
CA GLY A 56 -2.04 -16.50 -11.67
C GLY A 56 -2.56 -17.95 -11.63
N LEU A 57 -2.74 -18.55 -10.45
CA LEU A 57 -3.40 -19.85 -10.33
C LEU A 57 -4.90 -19.73 -10.59
N VAL A 58 -5.57 -18.74 -9.98
CA VAL A 58 -7.01 -18.49 -10.19
C VAL A 58 -7.30 -18.22 -11.66
N GLU A 59 -6.50 -17.39 -12.33
CA GLU A 59 -6.64 -17.09 -13.75
C GLU A 59 -6.53 -18.34 -14.62
N ARG A 60 -5.53 -19.19 -14.40
CA ARG A 60 -5.32 -20.42 -15.18
C ARG A 60 -6.38 -21.49 -14.95
N LEU A 61 -6.89 -21.60 -13.73
CA LEU A 61 -7.86 -22.64 -13.34
C LEU A 61 -9.30 -22.23 -13.63
N GLY A 62 -9.56 -20.91 -13.77
CA GLY A 62 -10.86 -20.36 -14.14
C GLY A 62 -11.83 -20.18 -12.97
N SER A 63 -12.81 -19.29 -13.16
CA SER A 63 -13.78 -18.88 -12.15
C SER A 63 -14.81 -19.96 -11.76
N GLU A 64 -14.99 -20.98 -12.59
CA GLU A 64 -15.91 -22.10 -12.30
C GLU A 64 -15.31 -23.10 -11.30
N ARG A 65 -13.98 -23.19 -11.24
CA ARG A 65 -13.27 -24.18 -10.43
C ARG A 65 -12.51 -23.54 -9.25
N THR A 66 -12.47 -22.21 -9.18
CA THR A 66 -11.84 -21.45 -8.10
C THR A 66 -12.82 -20.50 -7.45
N ALA A 67 -12.50 -20.04 -6.23
CA ALA A 67 -13.31 -19.09 -5.48
C ALA A 67 -12.46 -17.98 -4.83
N GLY A 68 -11.36 -17.59 -5.50
CA GLY A 68 -10.46 -16.56 -5.03
C GLY A 68 -9.19 -17.10 -4.38
N HIS A 69 -8.35 -16.17 -3.95
CA HIS A 69 -7.08 -16.48 -3.30
C HIS A 69 -6.76 -15.45 -2.22
N TRP A 70 -5.87 -15.81 -1.30
CA TRP A 70 -5.33 -14.88 -0.29
C TRP A 70 -3.93 -15.35 0.15
N VAL A 71 -3.25 -14.50 0.90
CA VAL A 71 -1.99 -14.88 1.56
C VAL A 71 -2.32 -15.52 2.91
N GLY A 72 -1.87 -16.74 3.12
CA GLY A 72 -2.00 -17.46 4.38
C GLY A 72 -1.15 -16.84 5.49
N ASP A 73 -1.41 -17.22 6.73
CA ASP A 73 -0.66 -16.71 7.89
C ASP A 73 0.83 -17.17 7.87
N ASP A 74 1.12 -18.21 7.11
CA ASP A 74 2.48 -18.72 6.82
C ASP A 74 3.16 -17.98 5.66
N GLY A 75 2.50 -16.96 5.07
CA GLY A 75 2.99 -16.19 3.94
C GLY A 75 2.88 -16.91 2.59
N ARG A 76 2.26 -18.10 2.51
CA ARG A 76 2.05 -18.85 1.27
C ARG A 76 0.73 -18.47 0.60
N PRO A 77 0.63 -18.60 -0.74
CA PRO A 77 -0.65 -18.41 -1.43
C PRO A 77 -1.62 -19.54 -1.04
N VAL A 78 -2.84 -19.14 -0.67
CA VAL A 78 -3.98 -20.04 -0.49
C VAL A 78 -4.95 -19.80 -1.63
N VAL A 79 -5.41 -20.85 -2.31
CA VAL A 79 -6.40 -20.77 -3.39
C VAL A 79 -7.61 -21.59 -2.97
N ALA A 80 -8.79 -20.95 -2.96
CA ALA A 80 -10.06 -21.64 -2.78
C ALA A 80 -10.47 -22.33 -4.09
N VAL A 81 -10.84 -23.60 -4.01
CA VAL A 81 -11.18 -24.44 -5.16
C VAL A 81 -12.40 -25.32 -4.86
N THR A 82 -13.17 -25.65 -5.89
CA THR A 82 -14.45 -26.37 -5.74
C THR A 82 -14.32 -27.90 -5.83
N ASP A 83 -13.17 -28.40 -6.29
CA ASP A 83 -12.96 -29.84 -6.49
C ASP A 83 -11.54 -30.30 -6.16
N GLU A 84 -11.37 -31.59 -5.87
CA GLU A 84 -10.09 -32.18 -5.47
C GLU A 84 -9.06 -32.26 -6.61
N GLU A 85 -9.48 -32.37 -7.85
CA GLU A 85 -8.57 -32.35 -9.01
C GLU A 85 -7.87 -31.01 -9.10
N THR A 86 -8.67 -29.92 -9.00
CA THR A 86 -8.16 -28.56 -8.96
C THR A 86 -7.29 -28.32 -7.73
N ALA A 87 -7.70 -28.85 -6.54
CA ALA A 87 -6.88 -28.79 -5.34
C ALA A 87 -5.51 -29.48 -5.52
N GLY A 88 -5.48 -30.61 -6.20
CA GLY A 88 -4.24 -31.30 -6.57
C GLY A 88 -3.34 -30.43 -7.48
N SER A 89 -3.93 -29.68 -8.41
CA SER A 89 -3.18 -28.77 -9.29
C SER A 89 -2.59 -27.58 -8.53
N VAL A 90 -3.35 -27.00 -7.59
CA VAL A 90 -2.89 -25.93 -6.70
C VAL A 90 -1.72 -26.39 -5.83
N ARG A 91 -1.83 -27.58 -5.21
CA ARG A 91 -0.76 -28.12 -4.35
C ARG A 91 0.52 -28.42 -5.14
N ARG A 92 0.41 -28.95 -6.36
CA ARG A 92 1.57 -29.17 -7.26
C ARG A 92 2.27 -27.86 -7.65
N ALA A 93 1.53 -26.76 -7.70
CA ALA A 93 2.10 -25.43 -7.93
C ALA A 93 2.70 -24.77 -6.68
N GLY A 94 2.76 -25.48 -5.53
CA GLY A 94 3.36 -24.98 -4.29
C GLY A 94 2.45 -24.09 -3.45
N ALA A 95 1.16 -23.98 -3.80
CA ALA A 95 0.16 -23.22 -3.06
C ALA A 95 -0.69 -24.14 -2.14
N THR A 96 -1.29 -23.57 -1.13
CA THR A 96 -2.27 -24.26 -0.27
C THR A 96 -3.64 -24.24 -0.96
N ALA A 97 -4.28 -25.40 -1.08
CA ALA A 97 -5.63 -25.51 -1.59
C ALA A 97 -6.63 -25.56 -0.45
N LYS A 98 -7.68 -24.72 -0.50
CA LYS A 98 -8.85 -24.78 0.38
C LYS A 98 -10.05 -25.24 -0.42
N LEU A 99 -10.63 -26.40 -0.10
CA LEU A 99 -11.89 -26.84 -0.68
C LEU A 99 -13.04 -25.98 -0.15
N VAL A 100 -13.87 -25.51 -1.06
CA VAL A 100 -15.02 -24.66 -0.80
C VAL A 100 -16.23 -25.15 -1.62
N ARG A 101 -17.43 -24.66 -1.29
CA ARG A 101 -18.67 -25.09 -1.95
C ARG A 101 -19.00 -24.29 -3.20
N HIS A 102 -18.74 -22.96 -3.15
CA HIS A 102 -19.18 -22.01 -4.15
C HIS A 102 -18.00 -21.53 -4.97
N SER A 103 -18.15 -21.55 -6.29
CA SER A 103 -17.17 -21.04 -7.23
C SER A 103 -17.16 -19.51 -7.26
N MET A 104 -16.12 -18.91 -7.82
CA MET A 104 -16.05 -17.47 -8.06
C MET A 104 -17.20 -16.99 -8.95
N SER A 105 -17.58 -17.82 -9.94
CA SER A 105 -18.72 -17.54 -10.81
C SER A 105 -20.02 -17.43 -10.03
N GLU A 106 -20.28 -18.36 -9.09
CA GLU A 106 -21.47 -18.31 -8.23
C GLU A 106 -21.43 -17.10 -7.28
N LEU A 107 -20.29 -16.82 -6.64
CA LEU A 107 -20.15 -15.67 -5.77
C LEU A 107 -20.39 -14.34 -6.51
N ARG A 108 -19.84 -14.20 -7.73
CA ARG A 108 -20.07 -13.01 -8.58
C ARG A 108 -21.52 -12.92 -9.08
N SER A 109 -22.14 -14.04 -9.40
CA SER A 109 -23.57 -14.07 -9.75
C SER A 109 -24.44 -13.58 -8.60
N ALA A 110 -24.13 -14.00 -7.36
CA ALA A 110 -24.80 -13.52 -6.15
C ALA A 110 -24.62 -12.01 -5.94
N ALA A 111 -23.39 -11.50 -6.08
CA ALA A 111 -23.11 -10.07 -6.00
C ALA A 111 -23.85 -9.28 -7.09
N SER A 112 -23.96 -9.83 -8.30
CA SER A 112 -24.70 -9.22 -9.40
C SER A 112 -26.22 -9.20 -9.13
N ALA A 113 -26.77 -10.24 -8.52
CA ALA A 113 -28.17 -10.28 -8.12
C ALA A 113 -28.49 -9.25 -7.01
N LEU A 114 -27.58 -9.08 -6.04
CA LEU A 114 -27.69 -8.02 -5.04
C LEU A 114 -27.65 -6.63 -5.68
N ARG A 115 -26.77 -6.41 -6.67
CA ARG A 115 -26.67 -5.15 -7.42
C ARG A 115 -27.92 -4.85 -8.24
N ALA A 116 -28.58 -5.87 -8.78
CA ALA A 116 -29.82 -5.73 -9.54
C ALA A 116 -31.07 -5.49 -8.64
N ALA A 117 -30.96 -5.75 -7.33
CA ALA A 117 -32.04 -5.47 -6.40
C ALA A 117 -32.24 -3.95 -6.18
N PRO A 118 -33.42 -3.51 -5.71
CA PRO A 118 -33.64 -2.11 -5.39
C PRO A 118 -32.58 -1.59 -4.41
N ARG A 119 -31.92 -0.50 -4.78
CA ARG A 119 -30.84 0.12 -4.00
C ARG A 119 -31.33 0.50 -2.60
N VAL A 120 -30.57 0.14 -1.58
CA VAL A 120 -30.76 0.54 -0.20
C VAL A 120 -29.52 1.31 0.25
N THR A 121 -29.67 2.61 0.48
CA THR A 121 -28.61 3.46 1.03
C THR A 121 -28.14 2.94 2.38
N GLY A 122 -26.86 3.02 2.68
CA GLY A 122 -26.28 2.50 3.92
C GLY A 122 -25.99 1.00 3.87
N THR A 123 -25.94 0.40 2.67
CA THR A 123 -25.54 -1.01 2.50
C THR A 123 -24.26 -1.14 1.72
N ALA A 124 -23.48 -2.17 2.06
CA ALA A 124 -22.27 -2.59 1.36
C ALA A 124 -22.24 -4.12 1.28
N TRP A 125 -21.62 -4.67 0.24
CA TRP A 125 -21.33 -6.11 0.16
C TRP A 125 -20.00 -6.38 -0.51
N ALA A 126 -19.37 -7.48 -0.10
CA ALA A 126 -18.08 -7.93 -0.63
C ALA A 126 -18.04 -9.46 -0.66
N LEU A 127 -17.12 -9.99 -1.50
CA LEU A 127 -16.85 -11.43 -1.58
C LEU A 127 -15.81 -11.80 -0.51
N ASP A 128 -16.23 -12.55 0.49
CA ASP A 128 -15.30 -13.11 1.47
C ASP A 128 -14.79 -14.47 0.97
N TYR A 129 -13.58 -14.46 0.41
CA TYR A 129 -12.94 -15.69 -0.13
C TYR A 129 -12.58 -16.68 0.98
N ARG A 130 -12.37 -16.20 2.21
CA ARG A 130 -11.98 -17.06 3.34
C ARG A 130 -13.16 -17.86 3.87
N SER A 131 -14.32 -17.23 4.02
CA SER A 131 -15.55 -17.92 4.41
C SER A 131 -16.28 -18.56 3.23
N ASN A 132 -15.96 -18.16 1.99
CA ASN A 132 -16.64 -18.55 0.76
C ASN A 132 -18.11 -18.08 0.74
N GLU A 133 -18.30 -16.82 1.14
CA GLU A 133 -19.61 -16.18 1.29
C GLU A 133 -19.63 -14.82 0.60
N VAL A 134 -20.82 -14.31 0.33
CA VAL A 134 -21.06 -12.91 0.03
C VAL A 134 -21.52 -12.23 1.32
N LEU A 135 -20.70 -11.36 1.90
CA LEU A 135 -21.01 -10.65 3.13
C LEU A 135 -21.71 -9.34 2.80
N VAL A 136 -22.97 -9.20 3.23
CA VAL A 136 -23.79 -7.98 3.09
C VAL A 136 -23.86 -7.27 4.43
N ARG A 137 -23.43 -6.01 4.47
CA ARG A 137 -23.51 -5.15 5.65
C ARG A 137 -24.53 -4.05 5.47
N GLY A 138 -25.30 -3.79 6.52
CA GLY A 138 -26.20 -2.65 6.60
C GLY A 138 -25.86 -1.80 7.82
N ASP A 139 -25.64 -0.51 7.58
CA ASP A 139 -25.31 0.45 8.63
C ASP A 139 -26.50 0.86 9.49
N SER A 140 -26.29 1.78 10.44
CA SER A 140 -27.32 2.23 11.38
C SER A 140 -28.47 3.00 10.73
N THR A 141 -28.31 3.53 9.52
CA THR A 141 -29.33 4.30 8.80
C THR A 141 -30.33 3.43 8.04
N VAL A 142 -29.99 2.15 7.80
CA VAL A 142 -30.87 1.21 7.08
C VAL A 142 -32.10 0.90 7.95
N SER A 143 -33.29 1.23 7.46
CA SER A 143 -34.52 0.94 8.14
C SER A 143 -34.76 -0.56 8.32
N GLY A 144 -35.60 -0.95 9.34
CA GLY A 144 -35.96 -2.36 9.53
C GLY A 144 -36.68 -2.96 8.33
N SER A 145 -37.53 -2.19 7.64
CA SER A 145 -38.26 -2.62 6.45
C SER A 145 -37.32 -2.82 5.26
N ASP A 146 -36.38 -1.92 5.03
CA ASP A 146 -35.40 -2.04 3.97
C ASP A 146 -34.46 -3.23 4.21
N TRP A 147 -34.03 -3.40 5.48
CA TRP A 147 -33.23 -4.55 5.87
C TRP A 147 -33.96 -5.88 5.63
N SER A 148 -35.23 -5.99 6.05
CA SER A 148 -36.01 -7.20 5.82
C SER A 148 -36.19 -7.50 4.32
N ARG A 149 -36.43 -6.46 3.50
CA ARG A 149 -36.54 -6.61 2.06
C ARG A 149 -35.22 -7.13 1.43
N LEU A 150 -34.08 -6.55 1.84
CA LEU A 150 -32.77 -6.99 1.34
C LEU A 150 -32.43 -8.41 1.82
N THR A 151 -32.81 -8.76 3.07
CA THR A 151 -32.66 -10.13 3.59
C THR A 151 -33.48 -11.12 2.76
N GLY A 152 -34.70 -10.79 2.36
CA GLY A 152 -35.48 -11.62 1.46
C GLY A 152 -34.83 -11.83 0.09
N VAL A 153 -34.17 -10.82 -0.46
CA VAL A 153 -33.36 -10.96 -1.69
C VAL A 153 -32.18 -11.90 -1.44
N ALA A 154 -31.46 -11.74 -0.33
CA ALA A 154 -30.30 -12.58 0.01
C ALA A 154 -30.69 -14.05 0.18
N GLU A 155 -31.81 -14.34 0.85
CA GLU A 155 -32.37 -15.69 1.02
C GLU A 155 -32.74 -16.32 -0.33
N GLY A 156 -33.28 -15.51 -1.26
CA GLY A 156 -33.60 -15.97 -2.63
C GLY A 156 -32.36 -16.29 -3.48
N ILE A 157 -31.20 -15.71 -3.18
CA ILE A 157 -29.92 -16.00 -3.85
C ILE A 157 -29.34 -17.31 -3.30
N GLY A 158 -29.27 -17.46 -1.98
CA GLY A 158 -28.77 -18.67 -1.35
C GLY A 158 -28.15 -18.44 0.03
N GLY A 159 -28.01 -19.53 0.79
CA GLY A 159 -27.51 -19.49 2.17
C GLY A 159 -26.06 -19.10 2.36
N PHE A 160 -25.34 -18.82 1.26
CA PHE A 160 -23.98 -18.29 1.28
C PHE A 160 -23.92 -16.74 1.19
N VAL A 161 -25.10 -16.08 1.18
CA VAL A 161 -25.19 -14.62 1.34
C VAL A 161 -25.45 -14.34 2.81
N ARG A 162 -24.42 -13.85 3.49
CA ARG A 162 -24.47 -13.56 4.91
C ARG A 162 -24.86 -12.10 5.17
N MET A 163 -25.85 -11.88 6.02
CA MET A 163 -26.36 -10.57 6.36
C MET A 163 -25.82 -10.12 7.73
N GLU A 164 -25.26 -8.91 7.82
CA GLU A 164 -24.68 -8.35 9.05
C GLU A 164 -25.12 -6.89 9.24
N ARG A 165 -25.58 -6.54 10.46
CA ARG A 165 -25.79 -5.15 10.85
C ARG A 165 -24.53 -4.60 11.50
N VAL A 166 -24.04 -3.45 11.02
CA VAL A 166 -22.88 -2.76 11.61
C VAL A 166 -23.34 -1.46 12.29
N GLN A 167 -22.55 -1.03 13.27
CA GLN A 167 -22.73 0.28 13.90
C GLN A 167 -21.98 1.33 13.06
N GLY A 168 -22.46 2.58 13.10
CA GLY A 168 -21.90 3.65 12.28
C GLY A 168 -22.72 3.89 11.02
N THR A 169 -22.19 4.65 10.10
CA THR A 169 -22.84 5.05 8.84
C THR A 169 -21.81 5.04 7.71
N PHE A 170 -22.16 4.39 6.59
CA PHE A 170 -21.33 4.45 5.38
C PHE A 170 -21.49 5.82 4.74
N THR A 171 -20.46 6.67 4.91
CA THR A 171 -20.42 8.02 4.37
C THR A 171 -19.14 8.21 3.55
N THR A 172 -19.24 9.00 2.49
CA THR A 172 -18.07 9.56 1.81
C THR A 172 -17.30 10.46 2.77
N ARG A 173 -15.99 10.51 2.64
CA ARG A 173 -15.13 11.22 3.59
C ARG A 173 -14.27 12.22 2.86
N LEU A 174 -14.15 13.44 3.42
CA LEU A 174 -13.44 14.58 2.81
C LEU A 174 -12.27 15.02 3.70
N ASN A 175 -11.01 14.76 3.35
CA ASN A 175 -9.70 15.31 3.85
C ASN A 175 -8.56 14.29 3.68
N GLY A 176 -7.34 14.67 3.32
CA GLY A 176 -6.31 13.74 2.95
C GLY A 176 -4.85 13.99 3.34
N ALA A 177 -3.91 13.18 2.85
CA ALA A 177 -2.51 13.16 3.26
C ALA A 177 -1.80 14.53 3.13
N GLN A 178 -2.16 15.27 2.08
CA GLN A 178 -2.02 16.73 2.05
C GLN A 178 -3.39 17.32 1.78
N PRO A 179 -3.88 18.27 2.56
CA PRO A 179 -5.20 18.84 2.33
C PRO A 179 -5.25 19.54 0.99
N ILE A 180 -6.25 19.19 0.18
CA ILE A 180 -6.71 19.96 -0.95
C ILE A 180 -8.10 20.48 -0.59
N LEU A 181 -8.27 21.80 -0.67
CA LEU A 181 -9.44 22.51 -0.18
C LEU A 181 -10.21 23.10 -1.32
N SER A 182 -11.52 22.96 -1.33
CA SER A 182 -12.43 23.62 -2.27
C SER A 182 -13.59 24.29 -1.53
N THR A 183 -14.43 25.04 -2.23
CA THR A 183 -15.67 25.59 -1.66
C THR A 183 -16.67 24.50 -1.27
N ALA A 184 -16.57 23.30 -1.82
CA ALA A 184 -17.42 22.17 -1.51
C ALA A 184 -16.92 21.36 -0.31
N GLY A 185 -15.66 21.54 0.09
CA GLY A 185 -15.08 20.81 1.21
C GLY A 185 -13.57 20.63 1.09
N ARG A 186 -13.07 19.70 1.89
CA ARG A 186 -11.65 19.37 1.99
C ARG A 186 -11.45 17.90 1.68
N CYS A 187 -10.49 17.58 0.80
CA CYS A 187 -10.10 16.22 0.40
C CYS A 187 -8.60 15.98 0.46
N SER A 188 -8.21 14.80 0.04
CA SER A 188 -6.85 14.33 0.00
C SER A 188 -6.24 14.41 -1.39
N ALA A 189 -5.04 14.91 -1.49
CA ALA A 189 -4.15 14.48 -2.56
C ALA A 189 -3.90 12.96 -2.41
N GLY A 190 -4.20 12.18 -3.41
CA GLY A 190 -3.89 10.76 -3.44
C GLY A 190 -2.48 10.51 -3.97
N PHE A 191 -2.37 10.16 -5.24
CA PHE A 191 -1.10 9.94 -5.93
C PHE A 191 -0.90 10.97 -7.04
N ASN A 192 0.36 11.30 -7.30
CA ASN A 192 0.69 12.09 -8.46
C ASN A 192 0.84 11.20 -9.69
N VAL A 193 0.16 11.58 -10.74
CA VAL A 193 0.10 10.86 -12.01
C VAL A 193 0.36 11.81 -13.18
N THR A 194 0.68 11.28 -14.34
CA THR A 194 0.94 12.08 -15.55
C THR A 194 0.36 11.39 -16.79
N ASP A 195 -0.11 12.15 -17.75
CA ASP A 195 -0.45 11.69 -19.10
C ASP A 195 0.75 11.72 -20.06
N GLY A 196 1.89 12.28 -19.58
CA GLY A 196 3.12 12.48 -20.35
C GLY A 196 3.34 13.93 -20.74
N THR A 197 2.32 14.77 -20.73
CA THR A 197 2.37 16.21 -20.99
C THR A 197 2.21 16.99 -19.69
N ASP A 198 1.14 16.70 -18.94
CA ASP A 198 0.81 17.37 -17.70
C ASP A 198 0.78 16.39 -16.52
N ASP A 199 0.91 16.94 -15.33
CA ASP A 199 0.87 16.19 -14.09
C ASP A 199 -0.42 16.52 -13.32
N PHE A 200 -0.94 15.50 -12.63
CA PHE A 200 -2.22 15.56 -11.93
C PHE A 200 -2.10 14.96 -10.54
N ILE A 201 -3.01 15.36 -9.67
CA ILE A 201 -3.32 14.63 -8.44
C ILE A 201 -4.50 13.68 -8.76
N LEU A 202 -4.31 12.38 -8.60
CA LEU A 202 -5.39 11.43 -8.59
C LEU A 202 -5.98 11.38 -7.18
N THR A 203 -7.26 11.63 -7.03
CA THR A 203 -8.02 11.68 -5.77
C THR A 203 -9.38 11.04 -5.95
N ALA A 204 -10.26 11.06 -4.94
CA ALA A 204 -11.61 10.51 -5.04
C ALA A 204 -12.52 11.39 -5.91
N GLY A 205 -13.47 10.77 -6.61
CA GLY A 205 -14.43 11.46 -7.49
C GLY A 205 -15.45 12.29 -6.73
N HIS A 206 -15.93 11.80 -5.59
CA HIS A 206 -16.87 12.52 -4.74
C HIS A 206 -16.29 13.80 -4.12
N CYS A 207 -14.97 13.96 -4.15
CA CYS A 207 -14.28 15.14 -3.62
C CYS A 207 -14.69 16.44 -4.32
N GLY A 208 -14.93 16.38 -5.62
CA GLY A 208 -15.40 17.53 -6.37
C GLY A 208 -15.59 17.24 -7.85
N PRO A 209 -16.71 17.67 -8.43
CA PRO A 209 -16.99 17.47 -9.85
C PRO A 209 -15.98 18.24 -10.72
N THR A 210 -15.93 17.88 -11.99
CA THR A 210 -15.16 18.61 -13.01
C THR A 210 -15.43 20.13 -12.93
N GLY A 211 -14.36 20.89 -12.87
CA GLY A 211 -14.40 22.34 -12.70
C GLY A 211 -14.15 22.83 -11.27
N SER A 212 -14.14 21.95 -10.26
CA SER A 212 -13.78 22.34 -8.89
C SER A 212 -12.36 22.85 -8.80
N VAL A 213 -12.16 24.00 -8.16
CA VAL A 213 -10.84 24.60 -7.93
C VAL A 213 -10.36 24.22 -6.54
N TRP A 214 -9.08 23.87 -6.44
CA TRP A 214 -8.46 23.36 -5.22
C TRP A 214 -7.33 24.24 -4.73
N PHE A 215 -7.29 24.43 -3.42
CA PHE A 215 -6.28 25.23 -2.71
C PHE A 215 -5.49 24.38 -1.73
N GLY A 216 -4.23 24.71 -1.51
CA GLY A 216 -3.33 24.03 -0.58
C GLY A 216 -3.35 24.59 0.84
N ASP A 217 -4.18 25.59 1.11
CA ASP A 217 -4.33 26.21 2.42
C ASP A 217 -5.77 26.73 2.66
N GLY A 218 -6.09 26.97 3.93
CA GLY A 218 -7.43 27.44 4.32
C GLY A 218 -7.74 28.90 4.01
N LYS A 219 -6.78 29.66 3.45
CA LYS A 219 -6.98 31.07 3.08
C LYS A 219 -7.38 31.24 1.62
N GLY A 220 -7.19 30.21 0.79
CA GLY A 220 -7.44 30.26 -0.65
C GLY A 220 -6.36 31.03 -1.42
N ASP A 221 -5.21 31.29 -0.82
CA ASP A 221 -4.14 32.08 -1.42
C ASP A 221 -3.24 31.25 -2.34
N ARG A 222 -3.24 29.92 -2.18
CA ARG A 222 -2.40 29.02 -2.97
C ARG A 222 -3.25 28.01 -3.72
N GLU A 223 -3.57 28.33 -4.96
CA GLU A 223 -4.23 27.40 -5.88
C GLU A 223 -3.30 26.19 -6.15
N VAL A 224 -3.84 25.00 -5.98
CA VAL A 224 -3.18 23.72 -6.32
C VAL A 224 -3.49 23.33 -7.74
N GLY A 225 -4.76 23.46 -8.14
CA GLY A 225 -5.22 23.06 -9.44
C GLY A 225 -6.74 22.97 -9.55
N LYS A 226 -7.19 22.30 -10.62
CA LYS A 226 -8.60 22.19 -10.97
C LYS A 226 -8.96 20.76 -11.37
N THR A 227 -10.11 20.25 -10.91
CA THR A 227 -10.63 18.95 -11.38
C THR A 227 -10.97 19.04 -12.86
N VAL A 228 -10.31 18.20 -13.65
CA VAL A 228 -10.48 18.16 -15.12
C VAL A 228 -11.24 16.92 -15.60
N SER A 229 -11.19 15.83 -14.84
CA SER A 229 -11.87 14.57 -15.16
C SER A 229 -12.18 13.79 -13.87
N GLY A 230 -13.20 12.93 -13.92
CA GLY A 230 -13.53 12.05 -12.80
C GLY A 230 -14.80 11.26 -13.04
N SER A 231 -15.01 10.24 -12.20
CA SER A 231 -16.19 9.39 -12.17
C SER A 231 -16.69 9.28 -10.73
N PHE A 232 -17.96 9.65 -10.51
CA PHE A 232 -18.72 9.46 -9.28
C PHE A 232 -20.20 9.82 -9.51
N PRO A 233 -21.17 9.00 -9.09
CA PRO A 233 -21.02 7.63 -8.60
C PRO A 233 -20.72 6.63 -9.73
N GLY A 234 -20.62 5.35 -9.39
CA GLY A 234 -20.19 4.25 -10.27
C GLY A 234 -18.80 3.83 -9.83
N ASP A 235 -17.80 4.62 -10.17
CA ASP A 235 -16.46 4.60 -9.60
C ASP A 235 -16.29 5.78 -8.61
N ASP A 236 -15.11 5.90 -7.99
CA ASP A 236 -14.80 7.02 -7.10
C ASP A 236 -13.37 7.52 -7.29
N PHE A 237 -13.11 8.13 -8.45
CA PHE A 237 -11.82 8.74 -8.77
C PHE A 237 -11.97 10.07 -9.54
N SER A 238 -10.99 10.96 -9.42
CA SER A 238 -10.86 12.16 -10.22
C SER A 238 -9.42 12.62 -10.40
N LEU A 239 -9.19 13.44 -11.44
CA LEU A 239 -7.92 14.11 -11.72
C LEU A 239 -8.03 15.59 -11.41
N VAL A 240 -7.12 16.09 -10.59
CA VAL A 240 -6.89 17.51 -10.38
C VAL A 240 -5.60 17.88 -11.12
N GLU A 241 -5.74 18.65 -12.20
CA GLU A 241 -4.61 19.21 -12.95
C GLU A 241 -3.92 20.29 -12.12
N TYR A 242 -2.60 20.22 -12.01
CA TYR A 242 -1.82 21.23 -11.30
C TYR A 242 -1.89 22.58 -12.00
N ALA A 243 -2.11 23.67 -11.27
CA ALA A 243 -2.16 25.03 -11.81
C ALA A 243 -0.89 25.43 -12.60
N GLY A 244 0.26 24.82 -12.25
CA GLY A 244 1.53 24.97 -12.97
C GLY A 244 1.84 23.86 -13.98
N GLY A 245 0.91 22.95 -14.25
CA GLY A 245 1.10 21.80 -15.15
C GLY A 245 2.06 20.72 -14.63
N LYS A 246 2.74 20.93 -13.50
CA LYS A 246 3.75 20.01 -12.96
C LYS A 246 3.64 19.80 -11.44
N ALA A 247 3.87 18.56 -11.01
CA ALA A 247 3.76 18.14 -9.60
C ALA A 247 4.99 18.50 -8.73
N GLY A 248 6.13 18.83 -9.33
CA GLY A 248 7.37 19.18 -8.62
C GLY A 248 8.27 17.99 -8.24
N ASP A 249 9.39 18.28 -7.54
CA ASP A 249 10.51 17.33 -7.33
C ASP A 249 10.22 16.15 -6.41
N SER A 250 9.16 16.18 -5.60
CA SER A 250 8.76 15.11 -4.67
C SER A 250 7.44 14.44 -5.06
N ALA A 251 7.12 14.43 -6.35
CA ALA A 251 5.86 13.89 -6.87
C ALA A 251 5.67 12.39 -6.58
N ASP A 252 6.76 11.66 -6.36
CA ASP A 252 6.79 10.24 -6.03
C ASP A 252 6.70 9.93 -4.52
N VAL A 253 6.43 10.96 -3.68
CA VAL A 253 6.42 10.80 -2.23
C VAL A 253 5.01 10.99 -1.66
N VAL A 254 4.57 10.03 -0.85
CA VAL A 254 3.38 10.14 0.02
C VAL A 254 3.82 10.61 1.41
N ALA A 255 3.29 11.74 1.86
CA ALA A 255 3.53 12.24 3.20
C ALA A 255 2.88 11.33 4.25
N VAL A 256 3.60 11.02 5.34
CA VAL A 256 3.13 10.14 6.43
C VAL A 256 3.18 10.80 7.81
N GLY A 257 3.32 12.13 7.85
CA GLY A 257 3.42 12.92 9.07
C GLY A 257 4.86 13.22 9.50
N ASP A 258 5.05 14.17 10.43
CA ASP A 258 6.34 14.57 11.02
C ASP A 258 7.44 14.91 10.00
N GLY A 259 7.07 15.47 8.85
CA GLY A 259 8.03 15.78 7.77
C GLY A 259 8.61 14.54 7.08
N LYS A 260 8.03 13.36 7.31
CA LYS A 260 8.44 12.09 6.71
C LYS A 260 7.56 11.75 5.51
N GLY A 261 8.10 10.96 4.59
CA GLY A 261 7.37 10.45 3.43
C GLY A 261 7.80 9.05 3.06
N VAL A 262 6.90 8.34 2.39
CA VAL A 262 7.17 7.04 1.76
C VAL A 262 7.29 7.26 0.27
N ARG A 263 8.39 6.84 -0.31
CA ARG A 263 8.61 6.88 -1.75
C ARG A 263 7.79 5.79 -2.43
N ILE A 264 7.02 6.18 -3.43
CA ILE A 264 6.23 5.27 -4.24
C ILE A 264 7.06 4.86 -5.45
N THR A 265 7.20 3.56 -5.64
CA THR A 265 8.08 2.96 -6.66
C THR A 265 7.32 2.20 -7.74
N GLY A 266 6.01 2.05 -7.59
CA GLY A 266 5.17 1.38 -8.56
C GLY A 266 3.71 1.28 -8.11
N VAL A 267 2.90 0.72 -8.98
CA VAL A 267 1.49 0.40 -8.75
C VAL A 267 1.31 -1.12 -8.70
N GLY A 268 0.33 -1.61 -7.96
CA GLY A 268 0.04 -3.04 -7.86
C GLY A 268 -1.41 -3.34 -7.52
N GLU A 269 -1.77 -4.59 -7.71
CA GLU A 269 -3.07 -5.12 -7.33
C GLU A 269 -3.08 -5.50 -5.84
N PRO A 270 -4.14 -5.15 -5.10
CA PRO A 270 -4.29 -5.57 -3.71
C PRO A 270 -4.64 -7.05 -3.60
N ALA A 271 -4.29 -7.67 -2.47
CA ALA A 271 -4.67 -9.04 -2.16
C ALA A 271 -5.30 -9.13 -0.76
N VAL A 272 -6.31 -9.97 -0.61
CA VAL A 272 -6.94 -10.23 0.69
C VAL A 272 -5.90 -10.76 1.69
N GLY A 273 -5.86 -10.14 2.87
CA GLY A 273 -4.86 -10.39 3.91
C GLY A 273 -3.58 -9.58 3.78
N GLN A 274 -3.37 -8.85 2.68
CA GLN A 274 -2.22 -7.96 2.51
C GLN A 274 -2.24 -6.85 3.55
N ARG A 275 -1.09 -6.61 4.20
CA ARG A 275 -0.90 -5.45 5.08
C ARG A 275 -0.81 -4.19 4.22
N VAL A 276 -1.60 -3.21 4.60
CA VAL A 276 -1.68 -1.93 3.88
C VAL A 276 -1.59 -0.76 4.85
N PHE A 277 -1.17 0.37 4.30
CA PHE A 277 -1.10 1.64 4.99
C PHE A 277 -1.95 2.65 4.24
N ARG A 278 -2.65 3.48 4.96
CA ARG A 278 -3.34 4.65 4.43
C ARG A 278 -2.76 5.91 5.09
N SER A 279 -2.51 6.93 4.30
CA SER A 279 -2.16 8.25 4.81
C SER A 279 -3.29 9.24 4.56
N GLY A 280 -3.60 10.06 5.57
CA GLY A 280 -4.65 11.06 5.48
C GLY A 280 -4.38 12.26 6.37
N SER A 281 -4.98 13.42 6.07
CA SER A 281 -4.68 14.67 6.80
C SER A 281 -5.43 14.80 8.12
N THR A 282 -6.48 14.03 8.33
CA THR A 282 -7.22 14.03 9.60
C THR A 282 -6.63 13.04 10.56
N SER A 283 -6.52 11.77 10.19
CA SER A 283 -6.08 10.72 11.08
C SER A 283 -4.62 10.29 10.86
N GLY A 284 -3.88 10.92 9.92
CA GLY A 284 -2.47 10.63 9.63
C GLY A 284 -2.25 9.25 9.02
N LEU A 285 -1.07 8.66 9.28
CA LEU A 285 -0.74 7.31 8.84
C LEU A 285 -1.46 6.27 9.70
N ARG A 286 -2.18 5.37 9.04
CA ARG A 286 -2.87 4.23 9.66
C ARG A 286 -2.51 2.95 8.93
N GLU A 287 -2.56 1.83 9.62
CA GLU A 287 -2.29 0.51 9.05
C GLU A 287 -3.44 -0.45 9.30
N GLY A 288 -3.54 -1.45 8.46
CA GLY A 288 -4.49 -2.55 8.57
C GLY A 288 -4.25 -3.57 7.45
N ARG A 289 -5.31 -4.28 7.09
CA ARG A 289 -5.27 -5.34 6.08
C ARG A 289 -6.42 -5.20 5.10
N VAL A 290 -6.19 -5.65 3.88
CA VAL A 290 -7.27 -5.87 2.92
C VAL A 290 -8.14 -7.04 3.43
N THR A 291 -9.43 -6.78 3.61
CA THR A 291 -10.41 -7.77 4.10
C THR A 291 -11.18 -8.40 2.95
N ALA A 292 -11.53 -7.61 1.91
CA ALA A 292 -12.21 -8.11 0.73
C ALA A 292 -11.88 -7.28 -0.51
N LEU A 293 -12.22 -7.80 -1.69
CA LEU A 293 -12.11 -7.13 -2.97
C LEU A 293 -13.48 -7.11 -3.65
N ASP A 294 -13.61 -6.30 -4.71
CA ASP A 294 -14.83 -6.17 -5.50
C ASP A 294 -16.05 -5.78 -4.64
N ALA A 295 -15.80 -4.92 -3.64
CA ALA A 295 -16.85 -4.43 -2.75
C ALA A 295 -17.74 -3.40 -3.47
N THR A 296 -19.02 -3.37 -3.08
CA THR A 296 -19.99 -2.38 -3.54
C THR A 296 -20.54 -1.62 -2.34
N VAL A 297 -20.59 -0.30 -2.44
CA VAL A 297 -21.12 0.57 -1.39
C VAL A 297 -22.21 1.48 -1.94
N ASN A 298 -23.36 1.54 -1.24
CA ASN A 298 -24.44 2.46 -1.54
C ASN A 298 -24.34 3.69 -0.65
N TYR A 299 -23.58 4.68 -1.09
CA TYR A 299 -23.54 5.99 -0.45
C TYR A 299 -24.86 6.76 -0.66
N PRO A 300 -25.13 7.83 0.11
CA PRO A 300 -26.30 8.68 -0.15
C PRO A 300 -26.32 9.24 -1.59
N GLU A 301 -25.16 9.60 -2.12
CA GLU A 301 -24.97 10.21 -3.43
C GLU A 301 -25.10 9.20 -4.58
N GLY A 302 -24.83 7.92 -4.33
CA GLY A 302 -24.89 6.90 -5.36
C GLY A 302 -24.22 5.59 -4.96
N THR A 303 -24.24 4.63 -5.88
CA THR A 303 -23.58 3.33 -5.70
C THR A 303 -22.18 3.41 -6.31
N VAL A 304 -21.18 2.93 -5.59
CA VAL A 304 -19.80 2.73 -6.05
C VAL A 304 -19.47 1.25 -6.00
N THR A 305 -18.81 0.74 -7.03
CA THR A 305 -18.52 -0.71 -7.18
C THR A 305 -17.04 -0.97 -7.39
N GLY A 306 -16.60 -2.23 -7.27
CA GLY A 306 -15.21 -2.62 -7.52
C GLY A 306 -14.22 -2.17 -6.43
N LEU A 307 -14.70 -1.76 -5.26
CA LEU A 307 -13.86 -1.21 -4.20
C LEU A 307 -13.06 -2.29 -3.45
N ILE A 308 -11.93 -1.88 -2.90
CA ILE A 308 -11.12 -2.65 -1.95
C ILE A 308 -11.66 -2.38 -0.54
N GLU A 309 -12.01 -3.40 0.22
CA GLU A 309 -12.40 -3.30 1.62
C GLU A 309 -11.20 -3.59 2.52
N THR A 310 -11.06 -2.80 3.59
CA THR A 310 -9.99 -2.95 4.58
C THR A 310 -10.50 -2.74 6.00
N ASP A 311 -9.73 -3.18 7.00
CA ASP A 311 -9.90 -2.84 8.42
C ASP A 311 -9.06 -1.61 8.85
N VAL A 312 -8.49 -0.87 7.91
CA VAL A 312 -7.84 0.41 8.17
C VAL A 312 -8.90 1.44 8.51
N CYS A 313 -8.75 2.14 9.64
CA CYS A 313 -9.67 3.23 9.96
C CYS A 313 -9.47 4.46 9.06
N ALA A 314 -10.54 5.22 8.85
CA ALA A 314 -10.52 6.53 8.19
C ALA A 314 -11.48 7.48 8.86
N GLU A 315 -11.08 8.75 8.97
CA GLU A 315 -11.88 9.83 9.52
C GLU A 315 -12.50 10.69 8.41
N PRO A 316 -13.55 11.45 8.71
CA PRO A 316 -14.03 12.49 7.81
C PRO A 316 -12.84 13.32 7.37
N GLY A 317 -12.56 13.23 6.07
CA GLY A 317 -11.46 13.94 5.61
C GLY A 317 -10.29 13.19 5.07
N ASP A 318 -10.24 11.91 5.21
CA ASP A 318 -9.20 11.07 4.62
C ASP A 318 -9.53 10.64 3.18
N SER A 319 -10.66 11.10 2.62
CA SER A 319 -11.09 10.84 1.23
C SER A 319 -10.06 11.21 0.19
N GLY A 320 -9.86 10.36 -0.80
CA GLY A 320 -8.83 10.49 -1.84
C GLY A 320 -7.43 10.18 -1.35
N GLY A 321 -7.21 10.01 -0.03
CA GLY A 321 -5.91 9.70 0.55
C GLY A 321 -5.36 8.38 0.04
N PRO A 322 -4.03 8.29 -0.14
CA PRO A 322 -3.38 7.14 -0.74
C PRO A 322 -3.36 5.93 0.19
N MET A 323 -3.71 4.77 -0.37
CA MET A 323 -3.45 3.46 0.22
C MET A 323 -2.28 2.79 -0.50
N PHE A 324 -1.32 2.29 0.26
CA PHE A 324 -0.10 1.68 -0.27
C PHE A 324 0.41 0.54 0.63
N SER A 325 1.27 -0.28 0.08
CA SER A 325 2.03 -1.31 0.80
C SER A 325 3.47 -1.25 0.33
N GLU A 326 4.39 -0.90 1.24
CA GLU A 326 5.85 -0.94 0.99
C GLU A 326 6.31 -0.20 -0.27
N GLY A 327 5.80 1.01 -0.47
CA GLY A 327 6.11 1.82 -1.64
C GLY A 327 5.38 1.42 -2.92
N VAL A 328 4.41 0.50 -2.85
CA VAL A 328 3.50 0.19 -3.96
C VAL A 328 2.15 0.82 -3.71
N ALA A 329 1.72 1.65 -4.64
CA ALA A 329 0.41 2.28 -4.66
C ALA A 329 -0.69 1.25 -5.00
N LEU A 330 -1.79 1.25 -4.25
CA LEU A 330 -2.86 0.26 -4.39
C LEU A 330 -4.23 0.88 -4.63
N GLY A 331 -4.54 2.03 -4.03
CA GLY A 331 -5.86 2.65 -4.15
C GLY A 331 -5.94 4.02 -3.49
N VAL A 332 -7.07 4.70 -3.66
CA VAL A 332 -7.40 5.95 -2.99
C VAL A 332 -8.66 5.79 -2.15
N THR A 333 -8.72 6.47 -1.01
CA THR A 333 -9.82 6.37 -0.05
C THR A 333 -11.12 6.84 -0.66
N SER A 334 -12.14 5.99 -0.70
CA SER A 334 -13.51 6.31 -1.08
C SER A 334 -14.35 6.68 0.15
N GLY A 335 -14.58 5.77 1.06
CA GLY A 335 -15.38 6.04 2.25
C GLY A 335 -15.30 4.91 3.26
N GLY A 336 -16.10 5.01 4.33
CA GLY A 336 -16.13 3.97 5.36
C GLY A 336 -17.08 4.33 6.51
N ASP A 337 -17.21 3.42 7.47
CA ASP A 337 -18.05 3.55 8.66
C ASP A 337 -17.25 3.82 9.93
N GLY A 338 -15.91 3.75 9.85
CA GLY A 338 -15.02 3.78 11.00
C GLY A 338 -14.74 5.16 11.55
N ASP A 339 -14.39 5.18 12.83
CA ASP A 339 -13.62 6.23 13.47
C ASP A 339 -12.30 5.61 13.98
N CYS A 340 -11.24 6.37 14.06
CA CYS A 340 -9.92 5.82 14.40
C CYS A 340 -9.75 5.52 15.89
N ASP A 341 -10.71 5.89 16.74
CA ASP A 341 -10.73 5.53 18.16
C ASP A 341 -11.38 4.16 18.40
N LYS A 342 -12.30 3.74 17.50
CA LYS A 342 -13.08 2.50 17.65
C LYS A 342 -12.74 1.44 16.60
N GLY A 343 -11.99 1.82 15.55
CA GLY A 343 -11.81 1.01 14.36
C GLY A 343 -13.00 1.11 13.41
N GLY A 344 -12.97 0.35 12.32
CA GLY A 344 -14.04 0.32 11.33
C GLY A 344 -13.56 -0.20 9.98
N THR A 345 -14.46 -0.16 9.02
CA THR A 345 -14.21 -0.58 7.63
C THR A 345 -14.01 0.64 6.75
N THR A 346 -12.96 0.63 5.92
CA THR A 346 -12.73 1.65 4.90
C THR A 346 -12.65 1.00 3.53
N PHE A 347 -13.25 1.67 2.55
CA PHE A 347 -13.27 1.27 1.15
C PHE A 347 -12.36 2.18 0.32
N PHE A 348 -11.67 1.58 -0.64
CA PHE A 348 -10.74 2.29 -1.53
C PHE A 348 -11.05 1.98 -2.98
N GLN A 349 -10.98 3.00 -3.83
CA GLN A 349 -10.97 2.83 -5.28
C GLN A 349 -9.63 2.22 -5.69
N PRO A 350 -9.60 1.08 -6.41
CA PRO A 350 -8.36 0.52 -6.95
C PRO A 350 -7.64 1.50 -7.85
N LEU A 351 -6.33 1.65 -7.64
CA LEU A 351 -5.52 2.60 -8.41
C LEU A 351 -5.30 2.17 -9.86
N PRO A 352 -5.02 0.88 -10.16
CA PRO A 352 -4.83 0.43 -11.54
C PRO A 352 -6.02 0.76 -12.45
N GLU A 353 -7.24 0.47 -12.00
CA GLU A 353 -8.48 0.72 -12.73
C GLU A 353 -8.70 2.23 -12.96
N ALA A 354 -8.50 3.05 -11.92
CA ALA A 354 -8.62 4.50 -12.03
C ALA A 354 -7.62 5.08 -13.04
N MET A 355 -6.38 4.59 -13.02
CA MET A 355 -5.33 5.04 -13.95
C MET A 355 -5.61 4.64 -15.39
N GLU A 356 -6.10 3.42 -15.61
CA GLU A 356 -6.50 2.93 -16.94
C GLU A 356 -7.66 3.76 -17.50
N ALA A 357 -8.72 3.95 -16.70
CA ALA A 357 -9.89 4.73 -17.10
C ALA A 357 -9.56 6.20 -17.43
N LEU A 358 -8.56 6.76 -16.76
CA LEU A 358 -8.13 8.14 -16.92
C LEU A 358 -6.99 8.33 -17.94
N GLY A 359 -6.40 7.25 -18.45
CA GLY A 359 -5.29 7.28 -19.40
C GLY A 359 -4.00 7.88 -18.84
N VAL A 360 -3.75 7.71 -17.54
CA VAL A 360 -2.59 8.26 -16.83
C VAL A 360 -1.68 7.19 -16.26
N ARG A 361 -0.44 7.57 -15.95
CA ARG A 361 0.54 6.70 -15.29
C ARG A 361 1.08 7.34 -14.01
N LEU A 362 1.46 6.52 -13.06
CA LEU A 362 2.04 6.96 -11.80
C LEU A 362 3.40 7.65 -12.04
N ILE A 363 3.64 8.77 -11.36
CA ILE A 363 4.96 9.40 -11.31
C ILE A 363 5.81 8.67 -10.28
N VAL A 364 6.92 8.05 -10.74
CA VAL A 364 7.86 7.30 -9.89
C VAL A 364 9.30 7.82 -10.07
N ALA A 365 10.14 7.66 -9.03
CA ALA A 365 11.53 8.08 -9.07
C ALA A 365 12.31 7.37 -10.20
N GLY A 366 13.07 8.13 -10.95
CA GLY A 366 13.95 7.62 -12.02
C GLY A 366 13.35 7.64 -13.42
N GLN A 367 12.09 8.03 -13.58
CA GLN A 367 11.46 8.19 -14.89
C GLN A 367 11.53 9.65 -15.38
N LYS A 368 12.72 10.28 -15.25
CA LYS A 368 12.97 11.54 -15.91
C LYS A 368 13.13 11.26 -17.41
N ASP A 369 12.11 11.71 -18.17
CA ASP A 369 12.14 11.95 -19.61
C ASP A 369 12.76 10.88 -20.51
N ALA A 370 12.13 9.71 -20.61
CA ALA A 370 12.24 8.87 -21.80
C ALA A 370 11.20 9.30 -22.86
N GLY A 371 11.00 10.59 -23.02
CA GLY A 371 10.02 11.17 -23.93
C GLY A 371 10.66 12.11 -24.92
N GLN A 372 11.43 11.58 -25.91
CA GLN A 372 11.54 12.07 -27.28
C GLN A 372 12.62 11.24 -27.99
N GLY A 373 12.19 10.31 -28.83
CA GLY A 373 13.09 9.70 -29.80
C GLY A 373 13.03 8.18 -29.92
N ALA A 374 11.90 7.63 -30.31
CA ALA A 374 11.86 6.42 -31.13
C ALA A 374 10.48 6.31 -31.80
N ALA A 375 10.36 6.99 -32.93
CA ALA A 375 9.36 6.62 -33.92
C ALA A 375 9.67 5.18 -34.34
N ALA A 376 8.78 4.25 -33.99
CA ALA A 376 8.88 2.87 -34.43
C ALA A 376 8.66 2.80 -35.95
N SER A 377 9.75 2.63 -36.68
CA SER A 377 9.72 2.20 -38.07
C SER A 377 9.37 0.70 -38.09
N SER A 378 8.17 0.39 -38.49
CA SER A 378 7.79 -0.99 -38.85
C SER A 378 8.61 -1.46 -40.06
N PRO A 379 9.24 -2.64 -40.04
CA PRO A 379 9.77 -3.24 -41.24
C PRO A 379 8.68 -3.96 -42.00
N ALA A 380 8.54 -3.63 -43.28
CA ALA A 380 7.76 -4.35 -44.27
C ALA A 380 8.34 -5.77 -44.53
N PRO A 381 7.51 -6.76 -44.93
CA PRO A 381 7.95 -8.12 -45.14
C PRO A 381 8.70 -8.27 -46.48
N GLY A 382 9.94 -8.68 -46.42
CA GLY A 382 10.78 -9.05 -47.56
C GLY A 382 11.11 -10.52 -47.56
N THR A 383 10.83 -11.12 -48.69
CA THR A 383 11.01 -12.48 -49.16
C THR A 383 12.30 -13.21 -48.80
N ALA A 384 12.16 -14.51 -48.60
CA ALA A 384 13.18 -15.49 -48.35
C ALA A 384 13.97 -15.89 -49.60
N ALA A 385 15.28 -16.24 -49.48
CA ALA A 385 15.90 -17.38 -50.14
C ALA A 385 17.25 -17.71 -49.51
N PRO A 386 17.78 -18.96 -49.63
CA PRO A 386 18.68 -19.57 -48.67
C PRO A 386 20.14 -19.65 -49.17
N GLY A 387 21.10 -19.80 -48.25
CA GLY A 387 22.47 -20.14 -48.64
C GLY A 387 23.50 -20.15 -47.53
N ALA A 388 23.89 -21.37 -47.16
CA ALA A 388 25.21 -21.88 -46.82
C ALA A 388 26.06 -21.27 -45.67
N ALA A 389 26.31 -22.13 -44.77
CA ALA A 389 27.35 -22.39 -43.77
C ALA A 389 28.75 -21.79 -43.92
N ALA A 390 29.33 -21.45 -42.76
CA ALA A 390 30.55 -21.97 -42.10
C ALA A 390 31.44 -20.87 -41.47
N PRO A 391 32.46 -21.18 -40.66
CA PRO A 391 32.51 -20.67 -39.28
C PRO A 391 33.70 -19.75 -39.02
N GLY A 392 33.63 -19.01 -37.90
CA GLY A 392 34.87 -18.53 -37.25
C GLY A 392 35.20 -17.08 -37.48
N ALA A 393 34.94 -16.27 -36.48
CA ALA A 393 35.87 -15.29 -35.93
C ALA A 393 35.23 -14.61 -34.71
N ALA A 394 35.88 -14.76 -33.56
CA ALA A 394 35.57 -14.04 -32.35
C ALA A 394 35.83 -12.54 -32.55
N ALA A 395 34.78 -11.74 -32.47
CA ALA A 395 34.89 -10.30 -32.34
C ALA A 395 34.97 -9.94 -30.86
N SER A 396 36.13 -9.48 -30.43
CA SER A 396 36.41 -8.91 -29.12
C SER A 396 35.55 -7.66 -28.89
N VAL A 397 34.78 -7.66 -27.82
CA VAL A 397 34.07 -6.48 -27.30
C VAL A 397 35.06 -5.66 -26.49
N PRO A 398 35.25 -4.35 -26.74
CA PRO A 398 36.15 -3.53 -25.95
C PRO A 398 35.52 -3.17 -24.59
N GLY A 399 36.26 -3.47 -23.51
CA GLY A 399 36.32 -2.67 -22.31
C GLY A 399 35.12 -2.65 -21.37
N ALA A 400 34.84 -3.77 -20.72
CA ALA A 400 34.28 -3.73 -19.38
C ALA A 400 35.45 -3.65 -18.39
N ASP A 401 35.70 -2.46 -17.83
CA ASP A 401 36.67 -2.28 -16.76
C ASP A 401 36.22 -3.14 -15.56
N GLY A 402 36.89 -4.29 -15.41
CA GLY A 402 36.72 -5.23 -14.33
C GLY A 402 37.27 -4.70 -12.99
N ARG A 403 36.68 -3.61 -12.48
CA ARG A 403 36.90 -3.21 -11.09
C ARG A 403 35.92 -3.98 -10.24
N THR A 404 36.41 -5.00 -9.57
CA THR A 404 35.65 -5.79 -8.59
C THR A 404 35.04 -4.89 -7.52
N LEU A 405 33.84 -5.25 -7.00
CA LEU A 405 33.16 -4.56 -5.90
C LEU A 405 34.08 -4.30 -4.69
N LEU A 406 35.06 -5.16 -4.44
CA LEU A 406 36.10 -4.99 -3.45
C LEU A 406 36.98 -3.75 -3.68
N ALA A 407 37.31 -3.42 -4.92
CA ALA A 407 38.10 -2.22 -5.23
C ALA A 407 37.31 -0.91 -5.01
N ARG A 408 35.97 -0.96 -5.08
CA ARG A 408 35.12 0.20 -4.74
C ARG A 408 34.92 0.38 -3.23
N LEU A 409 35.02 -0.70 -2.44
CA LEU A 409 34.84 -0.66 -0.97
C LEU A 409 36.16 -0.27 -0.25
N THR A 410 37.31 -0.42 -0.89
CA THR A 410 38.62 -0.03 -0.32
C THR A 410 39.05 1.39 -0.69
N ASP A 411 38.26 2.11 -1.50
CA ASP A 411 38.58 3.48 -1.86
C ASP A 411 38.33 4.39 -0.61
N ARG A 412 39.39 5.02 -0.11
CA ARG A 412 39.39 5.90 1.07
C ARG A 412 38.33 7.00 1.02
N ARG A 413 37.84 7.35 -0.17
CA ARG A 413 36.76 8.37 -0.32
C ARG A 413 35.36 7.85 0.02
N ASN A 414 35.13 6.54 -0.01
CA ASN A 414 33.82 5.94 0.23
C ASN A 414 33.65 5.34 1.64
N VAL A 415 34.75 5.09 2.36
CA VAL A 415 34.71 4.43 3.69
C VAL A 415 34.42 5.44 4.84
N GLY A 416 34.79 6.72 4.69
CA GLY A 416 34.63 7.74 5.70
C GLY A 416 33.19 8.01 6.16
N PRO A 417 32.23 8.23 5.25
CA PRO A 417 30.86 8.58 5.64
C PRO A 417 30.09 7.45 6.33
N GLY A 418 30.28 6.21 5.91
CA GLY A 418 29.57 5.04 6.47
C GLY A 418 29.97 4.73 7.92
N LEU A 419 31.27 4.84 8.24
CA LEU A 419 31.78 4.62 9.60
C LEU A 419 31.31 5.69 10.58
N LEU A 420 31.17 6.96 10.14
CA LEU A 420 30.64 8.04 10.97
C LEU A 420 29.16 7.86 11.31
N VAL A 421 28.37 7.34 10.38
CA VAL A 421 26.93 7.07 10.60
C VAL A 421 26.74 5.94 11.61
N VAL A 422 27.51 4.85 11.50
CA VAL A 422 27.40 3.71 12.45
C VAL A 422 27.89 4.10 13.85
N ALA A 423 28.98 4.84 13.96
CA ALA A 423 29.50 5.33 15.24
C ALA A 423 28.53 6.34 15.87
N GLY A 424 27.95 7.24 15.10
CA GLY A 424 26.95 8.21 15.57
C GLY A 424 25.67 7.53 16.07
N SER A 425 25.20 6.49 15.38
CA SER A 425 23.99 5.73 15.76
C SER A 425 24.19 4.96 17.07
N LEU A 426 25.36 4.36 17.30
CA LEU A 426 25.68 3.66 18.55
C LEU A 426 25.81 4.61 19.74
N VAL A 427 26.42 5.78 19.55
CA VAL A 427 26.51 6.81 20.59
C VAL A 427 25.12 7.35 20.95
N ALA A 428 24.26 7.59 19.96
CA ALA A 428 22.89 8.03 20.18
C ALA A 428 22.05 6.99 20.93
N LEU A 429 22.22 5.68 20.63
CA LEU A 429 21.54 4.58 21.31
C LEU A 429 21.96 4.45 22.79
N VAL A 430 23.24 4.60 23.08
CA VAL A 430 23.76 4.54 24.45
C VAL A 430 23.33 5.80 25.25
N ALA A 431 23.35 6.97 24.64
CA ALA A 431 22.89 8.20 25.24
C ALA A 431 21.40 8.18 25.56
N THR A 432 20.56 7.67 24.65
CA THR A 432 19.11 7.53 24.85
C THR A 432 18.77 6.54 25.97
N ARG A 433 19.46 5.41 26.04
CA ARG A 433 19.29 4.45 27.15
C ARG A 433 19.72 5.04 28.50
N TRP A 434 20.81 5.83 28.52
CA TRP A 434 21.30 6.46 29.74
C TRP A 434 20.36 7.55 30.23
N ILE A 435 19.82 8.39 29.33
CA ILE A 435 18.84 9.43 29.65
C ILE A 435 17.54 8.80 30.18
N ARG A 436 17.03 7.73 29.58
CA ARG A 436 15.84 7.02 30.09
C ARG A 436 16.10 6.45 31.49
N ALA A 437 17.21 5.77 31.71
CA ALA A 437 17.55 5.23 33.02
C ALA A 437 17.70 6.30 34.11
N GLU A 438 18.15 7.51 33.74
CA GLU A 438 18.27 8.66 34.69
C GLU A 438 16.87 9.29 34.96
N HIS A 439 15.97 9.33 33.96
CA HIS A 439 14.59 9.76 34.15
C HIS A 439 13.80 8.80 35.03
N ASP A 440 13.94 7.51 34.83
CA ASP A 440 13.27 6.47 35.63
C ASP A 440 13.75 6.52 37.10
N ARG A 441 15.04 6.76 37.33
CA ARG A 441 15.59 6.94 38.69
C ARG A 441 15.08 8.23 39.38
N LYS A 442 14.82 9.28 38.61
CA LYS A 442 14.27 10.54 39.18
C LYS A 442 12.77 10.39 39.46
N ALA A 443 12.02 9.75 38.59
CA ALA A 443 10.61 9.45 38.80
C ALA A 443 10.41 8.55 40.03
N TYR A 444 11.22 7.49 40.17
CA TYR A 444 11.20 6.61 41.34
C TYR A 444 11.49 7.32 42.66
N ARG A 445 12.45 8.27 42.69
CA ARG A 445 12.74 9.07 43.89
C ARG A 445 11.63 10.06 44.23
N GLN A 446 10.94 10.64 43.26
CA GLN A 446 9.81 11.55 43.51
C GLN A 446 8.59 10.83 44.06
N GLN A 447 8.35 9.58 43.58
CA GLN A 447 7.24 8.76 44.07
C GLN A 447 7.46 8.24 45.51
N TYR A 448 8.70 7.96 45.91
CA TYR A 448 9.02 7.51 47.28
C TYR A 448 9.14 8.64 48.32
N SER A 449 9.42 9.87 47.88
CA SER A 449 9.45 11.02 48.80
C SER A 449 8.09 11.60 49.14
N ALA A 450 7.03 11.22 48.38
CA ALA A 450 5.66 11.67 48.64
C ALA A 450 4.85 10.74 49.60
N THR A 451 5.44 9.62 50.07
CA THR A 451 4.75 8.64 50.94
C THR A 451 5.19 8.76 52.43
N TRP A 452 6.07 9.69 52.78
CA TRP A 452 6.53 9.93 54.16
C TRP A 452 6.56 11.44 54.45
N GLY A 453 5.38 12.09 54.40
CA GLY A 453 5.15 13.43 54.83
C GLY A 453 3.75 13.57 55.37
#